data_096eca3e682ba149095f5084fe067a22
#
_entry.id   096eca3e682ba149095f5084fe067a22
#
_cell.length_a   1.000
_cell.length_b   1.000
_cell.length_c   1.000
_cell.angle_alpha   90.00
_cell.angle_beta   90.00
_cell.angle_gamma   90.00
#
_symmetry.space_group_name_H-M   'P 1'
#
loop_
_entity.id
_entity.type
_entity.pdbx_description
1 polymer ?
#
loop_
_entity_poly.entity_id
_entity_poly.type
_entity_poly.pdbx_seq_one_letter_code
_entity_poly.pdbx_strand_id
1 'polypeptide(L)'
;MTEHEQDSKFTKNKRQDGKNKMDIQEWIIFAIELIGTVAFSASGAMVGIECSMDIFGVIVLGVSTAVGGGMVRDVILGKVPSALLHPVYVIYAVLAAVLVFCIIYFRRKYLQDGFGEVYDKLMLAMDSVGLGIFSAMGVTKGISCGYIDNTFLLVFLGTMTGVGGGLLRDTMAGVAPYIFVKHIYACASIAGAWICVIIYRSYGELLAMVVSSLIVMLIRFLAAHYRWNLPRIGE
;
A
#
# COMPACT_ATOMS: atom_id res chain seq x y z
N MET A 1 -22.28 -45.46 -21.06
CA MET A 1 -21.54 -44.23 -20.70
C MET A 1 -20.39 -44.16 -21.65
N THR A 2 -20.49 -43.30 -22.66
CA THR A 2 -19.56 -43.24 -23.78
C THR A 2 -18.29 -42.49 -23.36
N GLU A 3 -17.11 -42.86 -23.94
CA GLU A 3 -15.82 -42.20 -23.70
C GLU A 3 -15.89 -40.64 -23.77
N HIS A 4 -16.77 -40.13 -24.61
CA HIS A 4 -17.05 -38.70 -24.77
C HIS A 4 -17.65 -38.04 -23.50
N GLU A 5 -18.37 -38.78 -22.68
CA GLU A 5 -18.97 -38.28 -21.44
C GLU A 5 -17.95 -38.24 -20.28
N GLN A 6 -16.99 -39.17 -20.29
CA GLN A 6 -15.89 -39.18 -19.30
C GLN A 6 -14.89 -38.04 -19.55
N ASP A 7 -14.54 -37.77 -20.80
CA ASP A 7 -13.65 -36.67 -21.19
C ASP A 7 -14.27 -35.30 -20.89
N SER A 8 -15.58 -35.17 -21.09
CA SER A 8 -16.32 -33.93 -20.75
C SER A 8 -16.38 -33.68 -19.23
N LYS A 9 -16.52 -34.72 -18.42
CA LYS A 9 -16.50 -34.62 -16.94
C LYS A 9 -15.09 -34.33 -16.41
N PHE A 10 -14.06 -34.93 -17.02
CA PHE A 10 -12.67 -34.73 -16.62
C PHE A 10 -12.18 -33.31 -16.94
N THR A 11 -12.59 -32.76 -18.07
CA THR A 11 -12.30 -31.37 -18.47
C THR A 11 -13.09 -30.35 -17.64
N LYS A 12 -14.34 -30.65 -17.26
CA LYS A 12 -15.12 -29.80 -16.35
C LYS A 12 -14.54 -29.78 -14.94
N ASN A 13 -14.15 -30.94 -14.40
CA ASN A 13 -13.52 -31.02 -13.07
C ASN A 13 -12.18 -30.30 -13.02
N LYS A 14 -11.34 -30.43 -14.07
CA LYS A 14 -10.07 -29.71 -14.17
C LYS A 14 -10.22 -28.18 -14.29
N ARG A 15 -11.30 -27.71 -14.95
CA ARG A 15 -11.67 -26.29 -15.01
C ARG A 15 -12.23 -25.77 -13.68
N GLN A 16 -12.93 -26.61 -12.93
CA GLN A 16 -13.49 -26.26 -11.63
C GLN A 16 -12.41 -26.21 -10.54
N ASP A 17 -11.45 -27.15 -10.56
CA ASP A 17 -10.28 -27.13 -9.65
C ASP A 17 -9.33 -25.95 -9.95
N GLY A 18 -9.16 -25.58 -11.21
CA GLY A 18 -8.40 -24.41 -11.61
C GLY A 18 -9.07 -23.10 -11.16
N LYS A 19 -10.40 -23.02 -11.21
CA LYS A 19 -11.19 -21.88 -10.70
C LYS A 19 -11.08 -21.74 -9.20
N ASN A 20 -11.21 -22.82 -8.44
CA ASN A 20 -11.09 -22.78 -6.97
C ASN A 20 -9.68 -22.40 -6.49
N LYS A 21 -8.61 -22.77 -7.22
CA LYS A 21 -7.25 -22.34 -6.89
C LYS A 21 -6.98 -20.87 -7.23
N MET A 22 -7.54 -20.35 -8.30
CA MET A 22 -7.47 -18.92 -8.61
C MET A 22 -8.18 -18.08 -7.54
N ASP A 23 -9.35 -18.51 -7.09
CA ASP A 23 -10.12 -17.81 -6.06
C ASP A 23 -9.34 -17.61 -4.73
N ILE A 24 -8.54 -18.57 -4.27
CA ILE A 24 -7.79 -18.45 -3.01
C ILE A 24 -6.65 -17.42 -3.13
N GLN A 25 -5.90 -17.42 -4.23
CA GLN A 25 -4.82 -16.43 -4.44
C GLN A 25 -5.39 -15.01 -4.59
N GLU A 26 -6.45 -14.85 -5.33
CA GLU A 26 -7.15 -13.58 -5.48
C GLU A 26 -7.66 -13.03 -4.14
N TRP A 27 -8.24 -13.89 -3.30
CA TRP A 27 -8.68 -13.51 -1.95
C TRP A 27 -7.51 -13.07 -1.05
N ILE A 28 -6.37 -13.76 -1.12
CA ILE A 28 -5.17 -13.38 -0.33
C ILE A 28 -4.63 -12.03 -0.82
N ILE A 29 -4.53 -11.82 -2.13
CA ILE A 29 -4.11 -10.55 -2.71
C ILE A 29 -5.05 -9.43 -2.28
N PHE A 30 -6.36 -9.65 -2.39
CA PHE A 30 -7.36 -8.69 -1.92
C PHE A 30 -7.20 -8.35 -0.43
N ALA A 31 -6.94 -9.35 0.43
CA ALA A 31 -6.70 -9.12 1.85
C ALA A 31 -5.44 -8.28 2.11
N ILE A 32 -4.36 -8.54 1.38
CA ILE A 32 -3.12 -7.75 1.45
C ILE A 32 -3.39 -6.30 1.02
N GLU A 33 -4.11 -6.09 -0.08
CA GLU A 33 -4.52 -4.77 -0.56
C GLU A 33 -5.34 -4.02 0.49
N LEU A 34 -6.26 -4.71 1.13
CA LEU A 34 -7.11 -4.15 2.17
C LEU A 34 -6.29 -3.72 3.40
N ILE A 35 -5.32 -4.54 3.82
CA ILE A 35 -4.40 -4.19 4.91
C ILE A 35 -3.62 -2.92 4.57
N GLY A 36 -3.08 -2.82 3.35
CA GLY A 36 -2.39 -1.63 2.88
C GLY A 36 -3.29 -0.39 2.86
N THR A 37 -4.53 -0.55 2.40
CA THR A 37 -5.54 0.52 2.36
C THR A 37 -5.88 1.04 3.76
N VAL A 38 -6.15 0.14 4.71
CA VAL A 38 -6.42 0.49 6.11
C VAL A 38 -5.21 1.16 6.76
N ALA A 39 -4.02 0.64 6.53
CA ALA A 39 -2.78 1.20 7.08
C ALA A 39 -2.52 2.62 6.56
N PHE A 40 -2.61 2.84 5.25
CA PHE A 40 -2.43 4.18 4.68
C PHE A 40 -3.55 5.15 5.08
N SER A 41 -4.79 4.70 5.14
CA SER A 41 -5.88 5.53 5.62
C SER A 41 -5.69 5.93 7.07
N ALA A 42 -5.25 5.00 7.93
CA ALA A 42 -4.95 5.30 9.33
C ALA A 42 -3.81 6.31 9.44
N SER A 43 -2.73 6.15 8.67
CA SER A 43 -1.63 7.11 8.61
C SER A 43 -2.11 8.51 8.16
N GLY A 44 -2.96 8.58 7.13
CA GLY A 44 -3.56 9.83 6.67
C GLY A 44 -4.45 10.49 7.71
N ALA A 45 -5.31 9.71 8.38
CA ALA A 45 -6.16 10.19 9.45
C ALA A 45 -5.36 10.74 10.64
N MET A 46 -4.27 10.08 11.00
CA MET A 46 -3.36 10.56 12.06
C MET A 46 -2.77 11.92 11.71
N VAL A 47 -2.24 12.11 10.50
CA VAL A 47 -1.71 13.41 10.05
C VAL A 47 -2.80 14.49 10.05
N GLY A 48 -4.01 14.16 9.57
CA GLY A 48 -5.13 15.10 9.58
C GLY A 48 -5.51 15.56 11.00
N ILE A 49 -5.49 14.66 11.97
CA ILE A 49 -5.75 14.98 13.38
C ILE A 49 -4.63 15.86 13.96
N GLU A 50 -3.37 15.56 13.66
CA GLU A 50 -2.22 16.37 14.07
C GLU A 50 -2.29 17.79 13.52
N CYS A 51 -2.74 17.94 12.27
CA CYS A 51 -2.99 19.23 11.63
C CYS A 51 -4.31 19.91 12.08
N SER A 52 -4.99 19.37 13.11
CA SER A 52 -6.24 19.93 13.65
C SER A 52 -7.38 20.02 12.63
N MET A 53 -7.41 19.11 11.64
CA MET A 53 -8.51 19.03 10.70
C MET A 53 -9.79 18.50 11.38
N ASP A 54 -10.94 18.90 10.86
CA ASP A 54 -12.22 18.33 11.29
C ASP A 54 -12.38 16.88 10.79
N ILE A 55 -13.45 16.22 11.21
CA ILE A 55 -13.70 14.82 10.83
C ILE A 55 -13.76 14.63 9.32
N PHE A 56 -14.31 15.59 8.58
CA PHE A 56 -14.39 15.52 7.13
C PHE A 56 -13.00 15.64 6.50
N GLY A 57 -12.19 16.59 6.93
CA GLY A 57 -10.79 16.74 6.50
C GLY A 57 -9.95 15.48 6.78
N VAL A 58 -10.12 14.90 7.98
CA VAL A 58 -9.46 13.63 8.35
C VAL A 58 -9.87 12.47 7.42
N ILE A 59 -11.16 12.35 7.09
CA ILE A 59 -11.65 11.33 6.15
C ILE A 59 -11.06 11.56 4.76
N VAL A 60 -11.12 12.80 4.24
CA VAL A 60 -10.58 13.13 2.92
C VAL A 60 -9.09 12.83 2.85
N LEU A 61 -8.32 13.20 3.88
CA LEU A 61 -6.88 12.95 3.91
C LEU A 61 -6.57 11.46 4.02
N GLY A 62 -7.31 10.71 4.85
CA GLY A 62 -7.17 9.26 4.97
C GLY A 62 -7.45 8.54 3.65
N VAL A 63 -8.57 8.86 2.99
CA VAL A 63 -8.94 8.29 1.69
C VAL A 63 -7.91 8.65 0.63
N SER A 64 -7.54 9.92 0.51
CA SER A 64 -6.54 10.36 -0.47
C SER A 64 -5.19 9.66 -0.30
N THR A 65 -4.77 9.43 0.95
CA THR A 65 -3.55 8.67 1.27
C THR A 65 -3.68 7.22 0.81
N ALA A 66 -4.81 6.59 1.10
CA ALA A 66 -5.02 5.16 0.83
C ALA A 66 -5.11 4.83 -0.67
N VAL A 67 -5.81 5.65 -1.45
CA VAL A 67 -6.08 5.33 -2.86
C VAL A 67 -5.27 6.17 -3.84
N GLY A 68 -4.71 7.30 -3.41
CA GLY A 68 -4.11 8.30 -4.29
C GLY A 68 -2.92 7.78 -5.09
N GLY A 69 -2.01 7.02 -4.46
CA GLY A 69 -0.88 6.40 -5.15
C GLY A 69 -1.32 5.43 -6.26
N GLY A 70 -2.34 4.61 -5.98
CA GLY A 70 -2.96 3.72 -6.95
C GLY A 70 -3.65 4.46 -8.10
N MET A 71 -4.31 5.58 -7.80
CA MET A 71 -4.95 6.41 -8.83
C MET A 71 -3.90 7.01 -9.79
N VAL A 72 -2.80 7.54 -9.26
CA VAL A 72 -1.70 8.07 -10.09
C VAL A 72 -1.13 6.97 -10.98
N ARG A 73 -0.87 5.78 -10.42
CA ARG A 73 -0.43 4.61 -11.20
C ARG A 73 -1.38 4.28 -12.35
N ASP A 74 -2.68 4.18 -12.06
CA ASP A 74 -3.68 3.77 -13.04
C ASP A 74 -3.78 4.82 -14.18
N VAL A 75 -3.68 6.11 -13.86
CA VAL A 75 -3.63 7.18 -14.86
C VAL A 75 -2.38 7.06 -15.74
N ILE A 76 -1.19 6.77 -15.18
CA ILE A 76 0.03 6.54 -15.94
C ILE A 76 -0.13 5.34 -16.88
N LEU A 77 -0.85 4.30 -16.46
CA LEU A 77 -1.15 3.12 -17.26
C LEU A 77 -2.28 3.35 -18.28
N GLY A 78 -2.84 4.55 -18.38
CA GLY A 78 -3.96 4.88 -19.27
C GLY A 78 -5.27 4.18 -18.90
N LYS A 79 -5.45 3.83 -17.63
CA LYS A 79 -6.64 3.13 -17.13
C LYS A 79 -7.48 4.02 -16.22
N VAL A 80 -8.78 3.74 -16.17
CA VAL A 80 -9.65 4.33 -15.16
C VAL A 80 -9.19 3.81 -13.79
N PRO A 81 -8.99 4.72 -12.80
CA PRO A 81 -8.53 4.32 -11.46
C PRO A 81 -9.39 3.22 -10.84
N SER A 82 -8.74 2.14 -10.40
CA SER A 82 -9.39 0.97 -9.82
C SER A 82 -10.24 1.33 -8.60
N ALA A 83 -9.83 2.33 -7.82
CA ALA A 83 -10.59 2.82 -6.67
C ALA A 83 -11.95 3.44 -7.03
N LEU A 84 -12.11 3.97 -8.25
CA LEU A 84 -13.37 4.50 -8.76
C LEU A 84 -14.27 3.39 -9.29
N LEU A 85 -13.69 2.33 -9.86
CA LEU A 85 -14.44 1.18 -10.37
C LEU A 85 -14.90 0.24 -9.25
N HIS A 86 -14.10 0.12 -8.20
CA HIS A 86 -14.34 -0.75 -7.06
C HIS A 86 -14.34 0.07 -5.76
N PRO A 87 -15.48 0.66 -5.36
CA PRO A 87 -15.57 1.57 -4.21
C PRO A 87 -15.30 0.90 -2.86
N VAL A 88 -15.14 -0.42 -2.83
CA VAL A 88 -14.84 -1.20 -1.63
C VAL A 88 -13.63 -0.66 -0.88
N TYR A 89 -12.53 -0.36 -1.58
CA TYR A 89 -11.32 0.20 -0.96
C TYR A 89 -11.57 1.59 -0.35
N VAL A 90 -12.36 2.43 -1.02
CA VAL A 90 -12.74 3.76 -0.50
C VAL A 90 -13.58 3.60 0.75
N ILE A 91 -14.53 2.67 0.78
CA ILE A 91 -15.39 2.41 1.96
C ILE A 91 -14.52 1.99 3.16
N TYR A 92 -13.61 1.04 2.98
CA TYR A 92 -12.71 0.62 4.06
C TYR A 92 -11.75 1.73 4.50
N ALA A 93 -11.28 2.58 3.57
CA ALA A 93 -10.47 3.74 3.90
C ALA A 93 -11.26 4.74 4.77
N VAL A 94 -12.52 5.04 4.41
CA VAL A 94 -13.40 5.89 5.23
C VAL A 94 -13.62 5.29 6.61
N LEU A 95 -13.95 4.00 6.70
CA LEU A 95 -14.17 3.33 7.98
C LEU A 95 -12.91 3.37 8.87
N ALA A 96 -11.74 3.14 8.28
CA ALA A 96 -10.46 3.21 9.01
C ALA A 96 -10.19 4.63 9.51
N ALA A 97 -10.38 5.67 8.68
CA ALA A 97 -10.19 7.07 9.07
C ALA A 97 -11.13 7.47 10.22
N VAL A 98 -12.42 7.12 10.11
CA VAL A 98 -13.43 7.38 11.16
C VAL A 98 -13.07 6.65 12.45
N LEU A 99 -12.65 5.39 12.37
CA LEU A 99 -12.24 4.60 13.52
C LEU A 99 -11.06 5.24 14.26
N VAL A 100 -10.02 5.64 13.52
CA VAL A 100 -8.84 6.33 14.09
C VAL A 100 -9.26 7.64 14.75
N PHE A 101 -10.09 8.45 14.07
CA PHE A 101 -10.62 9.69 14.63
C PHE A 101 -11.37 9.45 15.94
N CYS A 102 -12.29 8.50 15.96
CA CYS A 102 -13.06 8.16 17.16
C CYS A 102 -12.16 7.68 18.30
N ILE A 103 -11.20 6.79 18.04
CA ILE A 103 -10.28 6.29 19.07
C ILE A 103 -9.50 7.46 19.71
N ILE A 104 -8.94 8.34 18.89
CA ILE A 104 -8.16 9.47 19.40
C ILE A 104 -9.06 10.48 20.11
N TYR A 105 -10.23 10.79 19.55
CA TYR A 105 -11.19 11.72 20.14
C TYR A 105 -11.63 11.29 21.55
N PHE A 106 -12.03 10.04 21.73
CA PHE A 106 -12.47 9.52 23.03
C PHE A 106 -11.33 9.30 24.02
N ARG A 107 -10.11 9.01 23.52
CA ARG A 107 -8.93 8.80 24.38
C ARG A 107 -8.13 10.06 24.68
N ARG A 108 -8.42 11.19 24.05
CA ARG A 108 -7.68 12.46 24.22
C ARG A 108 -7.53 12.87 25.70
N LYS A 109 -8.52 12.56 26.53
CA LYS A 109 -8.51 12.88 27.97
C LYS A 109 -7.49 12.03 28.77
N TYR A 110 -7.13 10.84 28.25
CA TYR A 110 -6.24 9.88 28.93
C TYR A 110 -4.81 9.87 28.38
N LEU A 111 -4.57 10.64 27.33
CA LEU A 111 -3.34 10.56 26.53
C LEU A 111 -2.37 11.73 26.76
N GLN A 112 -2.53 12.48 27.89
CA GLN A 112 -1.74 13.70 28.14
C GLN A 112 -0.26 13.44 28.43
N ASP A 113 0.13 12.24 28.93
CA ASP A 113 1.52 11.91 29.21
C ASP A 113 2.00 10.71 28.38
N GLY A 114 2.94 10.94 27.46
CA GLY A 114 3.59 9.87 26.65
C GLY A 114 2.96 9.56 25.28
N PHE A 115 1.94 10.29 24.86
CA PHE A 115 1.23 10.04 23.60
C PHE A 115 2.10 10.25 22.35
N GLY A 116 3.00 11.23 22.37
CA GLY A 116 3.81 11.58 21.20
C GLY A 116 4.65 10.42 20.66
N GLU A 117 5.36 9.72 21.56
CA GLU A 117 6.25 8.63 21.13
C GLU A 117 5.49 7.40 20.59
N VAL A 118 4.37 7.05 21.21
CA VAL A 118 3.52 5.95 20.75
C VAL A 118 2.86 6.30 19.40
N TYR A 119 2.43 7.56 19.28
CA TYR A 119 1.84 8.09 18.06
C TYR A 119 2.84 8.03 16.90
N ASP A 120 4.06 8.52 17.07
CA ASP A 120 5.10 8.51 16.05
C ASP A 120 5.46 7.08 15.61
N LYS A 121 5.56 6.15 16.56
CA LYS A 121 5.81 4.73 16.27
C LYS A 121 4.66 4.09 15.48
N LEU A 122 3.41 4.37 15.86
CA LEU A 122 2.23 3.85 15.19
C LEU A 122 2.10 4.43 13.78
N MET A 123 2.33 5.73 13.62
CA MET A 123 2.33 6.39 12.33
C MET A 123 3.40 5.80 11.40
N LEU A 124 4.63 5.62 11.92
CA LEU A 124 5.70 4.97 11.18
C LEU A 124 5.32 3.55 10.76
N ALA A 125 4.70 2.78 11.64
CA ALA A 125 4.27 1.41 11.35
C ALA A 125 3.21 1.39 10.26
N MET A 126 2.13 2.16 10.41
CA MET A 126 1.04 2.23 9.42
C MET A 126 1.54 2.69 8.05
N ASP A 127 2.35 3.75 8.02
CA ASP A 127 2.94 4.26 6.78
C ASP A 127 3.88 3.23 6.13
N SER A 128 4.70 2.51 6.92
CA SER A 128 5.62 1.51 6.39
C SER A 128 4.91 0.27 5.83
N VAL A 129 3.81 -0.15 6.46
CA VAL A 129 2.95 -1.24 5.97
C VAL A 129 2.32 -0.85 4.62
N GLY A 130 1.71 0.33 4.55
CA GLY A 130 1.13 0.83 3.31
C GLY A 130 2.17 0.98 2.20
N LEU A 131 3.34 1.58 2.52
CA LEU A 131 4.45 1.74 1.57
C LEU A 131 4.88 0.40 0.98
N GLY A 132 5.11 -0.62 1.83
CA GLY A 132 5.56 -1.94 1.39
C GLY A 132 4.56 -2.62 0.46
N ILE A 133 3.30 -2.70 0.90
CA ILE A 133 2.23 -3.35 0.14
C ILE A 133 2.00 -2.65 -1.20
N PHE A 134 1.86 -1.34 -1.19
CA PHE A 134 1.56 -0.61 -2.42
C PHE A 134 2.75 -0.50 -3.37
N SER A 135 3.99 -0.55 -2.87
CA SER A 135 5.17 -0.69 -3.75
C SER A 135 5.13 -2.00 -4.52
N ALA A 136 4.82 -3.11 -3.86
CA ALA A 136 4.67 -4.42 -4.50
C ALA A 136 3.49 -4.44 -5.48
N MET A 137 2.34 -3.93 -5.07
CA MET A 137 1.14 -3.84 -5.92
C MET A 137 1.36 -3.01 -7.18
N GLY A 138 2.12 -1.92 -7.10
CA GLY A 138 2.44 -1.12 -8.28
C GLY A 138 3.20 -1.92 -9.33
N VAL A 139 4.13 -2.77 -8.90
CA VAL A 139 4.88 -3.70 -9.77
C VAL A 139 3.96 -4.75 -10.38
N THR A 140 3.19 -5.47 -9.55
CA THR A 140 2.34 -6.58 -10.04
C THR A 140 1.26 -6.07 -10.99
N LYS A 141 0.72 -4.87 -10.73
CA LYS A 141 -0.23 -4.23 -11.64
C LYS A 141 0.38 -3.86 -12.98
N GLY A 142 1.62 -3.35 -12.99
CA GLY A 142 2.36 -3.09 -14.22
C GLY A 142 2.59 -4.38 -15.03
N ILE A 143 2.94 -5.48 -14.37
CA ILE A 143 3.10 -6.80 -15.00
C ILE A 143 1.77 -7.30 -15.58
N SER A 144 0.68 -7.21 -14.84
CA SER A 144 -0.66 -7.61 -15.32
C SER A 144 -1.15 -6.78 -16.51
N CYS A 145 -0.56 -5.60 -16.74
CA CYS A 145 -0.80 -4.75 -17.91
C CYS A 145 0.10 -5.10 -19.11
N GLY A 146 0.95 -6.15 -19.00
CA GLY A 146 1.80 -6.63 -20.10
C GLY A 146 3.21 -6.02 -20.14
N TYR A 147 3.63 -5.24 -19.13
CA TYR A 147 4.94 -4.58 -19.11
C TYR A 147 6.05 -5.39 -18.42
N ILE A 148 5.96 -6.73 -18.41
CA ILE A 148 6.89 -7.61 -17.67
C ILE A 148 8.36 -7.43 -18.06
N ASP A 149 8.63 -7.05 -19.31
CA ASP A 149 9.99 -6.88 -19.83
C ASP A 149 10.59 -5.51 -19.52
N ASN A 150 9.76 -4.52 -19.14
CA ASN A 150 10.21 -3.18 -18.81
C ASN A 150 10.42 -3.00 -17.31
N THR A 151 11.56 -3.50 -16.81
CA THR A 151 11.91 -3.41 -15.38
C THR A 151 11.91 -1.99 -14.84
N PHE A 152 12.37 -1.00 -15.63
CA PHE A 152 12.37 0.41 -15.21
C PHE A 152 10.95 0.91 -14.92
N LEU A 153 10.02 0.67 -15.86
CA LEU A 153 8.62 1.07 -15.70
C LEU A 153 8.00 0.38 -14.48
N LEU A 154 8.26 -0.91 -14.29
CA LEU A 154 7.73 -1.65 -13.15
C LEU A 154 8.21 -1.09 -11.81
N VAL A 155 9.51 -0.81 -11.67
CA VAL A 155 10.07 -0.22 -10.46
C VAL A 155 9.52 1.19 -10.25
N PHE A 156 9.40 1.98 -11.31
CA PHE A 156 8.80 3.31 -11.25
C PHE A 156 7.34 3.25 -10.78
N LEU A 157 6.50 2.38 -11.37
CA LEU A 157 5.11 2.19 -10.98
C LEU A 157 4.98 1.72 -9.52
N GLY A 158 5.83 0.79 -9.10
CA GLY A 158 5.89 0.34 -7.72
C GLY A 158 6.20 1.48 -6.76
N THR A 159 7.26 2.22 -7.04
CA THR A 159 7.68 3.36 -6.23
C THR A 159 6.61 4.45 -6.18
N MET A 160 6.07 4.84 -7.33
CA MET A 160 5.01 5.86 -7.39
C MET A 160 3.74 5.44 -6.67
N THR A 161 3.38 4.16 -6.74
CA THR A 161 2.18 3.66 -6.04
C THR A 161 2.40 3.69 -4.52
N GLY A 162 3.55 3.22 -4.04
CA GLY A 162 3.85 3.19 -2.61
C GLY A 162 4.06 4.59 -2.02
N VAL A 163 4.89 5.40 -2.67
CA VAL A 163 5.24 6.75 -2.16
C VAL A 163 4.12 7.76 -2.40
N GLY A 164 3.36 7.60 -3.48
CA GLY A 164 2.37 8.59 -3.96
C GLY A 164 1.29 8.91 -2.93
N GLY A 165 0.81 7.91 -2.18
CA GLY A 165 -0.18 8.13 -1.12
C GLY A 165 0.35 9.04 -0.01
N GLY A 166 1.56 8.77 0.49
CA GLY A 166 2.22 9.61 1.50
C GLY A 166 2.56 11.00 0.99
N LEU A 167 2.98 11.11 -0.27
CA LEU A 167 3.26 12.41 -0.90
C LEU A 167 1.98 13.28 -0.99
N LEU A 168 0.87 12.70 -1.44
CA LEU A 168 -0.42 13.40 -1.48
C LEU A 168 -0.87 13.82 -0.08
N ARG A 169 -0.78 12.91 0.90
CA ARG A 169 -1.09 13.19 2.31
C ARG A 169 -0.34 14.41 2.81
N ASP A 170 0.98 14.38 2.72
CA ASP A 170 1.83 15.43 3.30
C ASP A 170 1.62 16.77 2.58
N THR A 171 1.46 16.74 1.24
CA THR A 171 1.17 17.93 0.44
C THR A 171 -0.19 18.53 0.78
N MET A 172 -1.25 17.71 0.92
CA MET A 172 -2.58 18.20 1.31
C MET A 172 -2.63 18.70 2.75
N ALA A 173 -1.82 18.14 3.64
CA ALA A 173 -1.67 18.58 5.00
C ALA A 173 -0.80 19.85 5.15
N GLY A 174 -0.15 20.29 4.08
CA GLY A 174 0.74 21.47 4.13
C GLY A 174 2.03 21.23 4.91
N VAL A 175 2.44 19.97 5.09
CA VAL A 175 3.69 19.58 5.76
C VAL A 175 4.75 19.15 4.76
N ALA A 176 6.03 19.24 5.16
CA ALA A 176 7.12 18.78 4.30
C ALA A 176 7.01 17.27 4.05
N PRO A 177 6.86 16.82 2.78
CA PRO A 177 6.66 15.40 2.48
C PRO A 177 7.82 14.53 2.99
N TYR A 178 7.47 13.38 3.57
CA TYR A 178 8.42 12.41 4.13
C TYR A 178 9.48 11.97 3.12
N ILE A 179 9.13 11.88 1.85
CA ILE A 179 10.06 11.54 0.78
C ILE A 179 11.28 12.45 0.72
N PHE A 180 11.14 13.72 1.17
CA PHE A 180 12.22 14.73 1.12
C PHE A 180 12.95 14.89 2.45
N VAL A 181 12.31 14.56 3.57
CA VAL A 181 12.83 14.93 4.91
C VAL A 181 13.09 13.77 5.83
N LYS A 182 12.46 12.61 5.63
CA LYS A 182 12.62 11.45 6.52
C LYS A 182 13.32 10.29 5.83
N HIS A 183 14.29 9.78 6.59
CA HIS A 183 15.07 8.51 6.42
C HIS A 183 14.60 7.63 5.26
N ILE A 184 15.50 7.30 4.38
CA ILE A 184 15.43 6.25 3.32
C ILE A 184 13.98 5.79 2.97
N TYR A 185 13.08 6.75 2.66
CA TYR A 185 11.67 6.46 2.37
C TYR A 185 11.50 5.93 0.95
N ALA A 186 11.85 6.75 -0.04
CA ALA A 186 11.76 6.37 -1.45
C ALA A 186 12.76 5.27 -1.80
N CYS A 187 13.95 5.28 -1.21
CA CYS A 187 14.95 4.23 -1.43
C CYS A 187 14.46 2.85 -0.98
N ALA A 188 13.73 2.76 0.13
CA ALA A 188 13.12 1.51 0.57
C ALA A 188 12.09 1.00 -0.43
N SER A 189 11.23 1.90 -0.95
CA SER A 189 10.24 1.57 -1.97
C SER A 189 10.89 1.11 -3.28
N ILE A 190 11.93 1.82 -3.76
CA ILE A 190 12.69 1.44 -4.96
C ILE A 190 13.32 0.06 -4.79
N ALA A 191 13.99 -0.19 -3.67
CA ALA A 191 14.61 -1.49 -3.38
C ALA A 191 13.56 -2.61 -3.33
N GLY A 192 12.44 -2.37 -2.64
CA GLY A 192 11.34 -3.32 -2.58
C GLY A 192 10.70 -3.61 -3.93
N ALA A 193 10.46 -2.56 -4.73
CA ALA A 193 9.92 -2.72 -6.07
C ALA A 193 10.87 -3.52 -6.99
N TRP A 194 12.17 -3.27 -6.89
CA TRP A 194 13.16 -4.05 -7.63
C TRP A 194 13.18 -5.52 -7.23
N ILE A 195 13.19 -5.80 -5.94
CA ILE A 195 13.13 -7.17 -5.40
C ILE A 195 11.83 -7.86 -5.82
N CYS A 196 10.70 -7.12 -5.82
CA CYS A 196 9.41 -7.63 -6.28
C CYS A 196 9.49 -8.13 -7.74
N VAL A 197 10.11 -7.37 -8.65
CA VAL A 197 10.30 -7.78 -10.06
C VAL A 197 11.12 -9.06 -10.16
N ILE A 198 12.21 -9.17 -9.39
CA ILE A 198 13.09 -10.35 -9.41
C ILE A 198 12.34 -11.59 -8.92
N ILE A 199 11.68 -11.48 -7.77
CA ILE A 199 10.95 -12.61 -7.16
C ILE A 199 9.76 -13.01 -8.03
N TYR A 200 9.03 -12.05 -8.62
CA TYR A 200 7.89 -12.33 -9.48
C TYR A 200 8.26 -13.24 -10.66
N ARG A 201 9.40 -12.98 -11.31
CA ARG A 201 9.87 -13.76 -12.45
C ARG A 201 10.20 -15.22 -12.12
N SER A 202 10.60 -15.49 -10.88
CA SER A 202 11.04 -16.83 -10.44
C SER A 202 9.97 -17.59 -9.66
N TYR A 203 9.15 -16.90 -8.88
CA TYR A 203 8.28 -17.53 -7.88
C TYR A 203 6.82 -17.09 -7.96
N GLY A 204 6.46 -16.16 -8.84
CA GLY A 204 5.11 -15.69 -9.05
C GLY A 204 4.69 -14.54 -8.12
N GLU A 205 3.42 -14.13 -8.30
CA GLU A 205 2.88 -12.89 -7.76
C GLU A 205 2.82 -12.84 -6.23
N LEU A 206 2.19 -13.84 -5.62
CA LEU A 206 1.92 -13.83 -4.19
C LEU A 206 3.21 -13.76 -3.35
N LEU A 207 4.21 -14.60 -3.69
CA LEU A 207 5.47 -14.60 -2.96
C LEU A 207 6.24 -13.28 -3.17
N ALA A 208 6.21 -12.75 -4.39
CA ALA A 208 6.83 -11.46 -4.69
C ALA A 208 6.22 -10.33 -3.86
N MET A 209 4.89 -10.27 -3.76
CA MET A 209 4.19 -9.25 -2.96
C MET A 209 4.53 -9.35 -1.48
N VAL A 210 4.43 -10.54 -0.90
CA VAL A 210 4.67 -10.72 0.54
C VAL A 210 6.12 -10.41 0.91
N VAL A 211 7.09 -11.02 0.21
CA VAL A 211 8.50 -10.86 0.54
C VAL A 211 8.98 -9.44 0.31
N SER A 212 8.62 -8.82 -0.82
CA SER A 212 9.03 -7.43 -1.08
C SER A 212 8.40 -6.44 -0.11
N SER A 213 7.13 -6.63 0.28
CA SER A 213 6.47 -5.79 1.29
C SER A 213 7.16 -5.89 2.63
N LEU A 214 7.50 -7.11 3.08
CA LEU A 214 8.24 -7.33 4.34
C LEU A 214 9.63 -6.70 4.32
N ILE A 215 10.33 -6.77 3.19
CA ILE A 215 11.65 -6.13 3.04
C ILE A 215 11.55 -4.61 3.13
N VAL A 216 10.55 -3.99 2.48
CA VAL A 216 10.33 -2.54 2.60
C VAL A 216 10.06 -2.14 4.05
N MET A 217 9.17 -2.88 4.73
CA MET A 217 8.87 -2.64 6.15
C MET A 217 10.13 -2.76 7.01
N LEU A 218 10.93 -3.81 6.80
CA LEU A 218 12.18 -4.04 7.53
C LEU A 218 13.15 -2.88 7.33
N ILE A 219 13.40 -2.47 6.07
CA ILE A 219 14.28 -1.33 5.75
C ILE A 219 13.78 -0.07 6.45
N ARG A 220 12.48 0.20 6.44
CA ARG A 220 11.87 1.37 7.09
C ARG A 220 12.05 1.36 8.60
N PHE A 221 11.80 0.21 9.26
CA PHE A 221 11.99 0.09 10.70
C PHE A 221 13.46 0.22 11.11
N LEU A 222 14.38 -0.41 10.37
CA LEU A 222 15.81 -0.27 10.61
C LEU A 222 16.28 1.18 10.39
N ALA A 223 15.86 1.81 9.30
CA ALA A 223 16.21 3.19 9.01
C ALA A 223 15.70 4.17 10.08
N ALA A 224 14.51 3.93 10.62
CA ALA A 224 13.98 4.73 11.72
C ALA A 224 14.69 4.46 13.04
N HIS A 225 14.99 3.19 13.36
CA HIS A 225 15.69 2.80 14.59
C HIS A 225 17.11 3.33 14.63
N TYR A 226 17.86 3.17 13.54
CA TYR A 226 19.26 3.62 13.44
C TYR A 226 19.40 5.07 12.95
N ARG A 227 18.28 5.77 12.72
CA ARG A 227 18.25 7.15 12.23
C ARG A 227 19.10 7.36 10.96
N TRP A 228 19.00 6.43 10.01
CA TRP A 228 19.73 6.53 8.74
C TRP A 228 19.24 7.73 7.95
N ASN A 229 20.11 8.70 7.73
CA ASN A 229 19.85 9.88 6.93
C ASN A 229 20.70 9.88 5.66
N LEU A 230 20.14 10.41 4.58
CA LEU A 230 20.94 10.75 3.40
C LEU A 230 21.70 12.07 3.68
N PRO A 231 22.89 12.28 3.06
CA PRO A 231 23.66 13.51 3.21
C PRO A 231 22.82 14.75 2.88
N ARG A 232 22.89 15.78 3.70
CA ARG A 232 22.27 17.08 3.48
C ARG A 232 23.35 18.15 3.34
N ILE A 233 23.13 19.12 2.43
CA ILE A 233 24.00 20.28 2.32
C ILE A 233 23.61 21.24 3.44
N GLY A 234 24.48 21.47 4.43
CA GLY A 234 24.28 22.43 5.52
C GLY A 234 24.18 21.84 6.93
N GLU A 235 24.52 20.54 7.13
CA GLU A 235 24.86 19.99 8.45
C GLU A 235 26.34 19.79 8.60
#